data_f226b7a5514b94eb1fa8a096f8a4cc90
#
_entry.id   f226b7a5514b94eb1fa8a096f8a4cc90
#
_cell.length_a   1.000
_cell.length_b   1.000
_cell.length_c   1.000
_cell.angle_alpha   90.00
_cell.angle_beta   90.00
_cell.angle_gamma   90.00
#
_symmetry.space_group_name_H-M   'P 1'
#
loop_
_entity.id
_entity.type
_entity.pdbx_description
1 polymer ?
#
loop_
_entity_poly.entity_id
_entity_poly.type
_entity_poly.pdbx_seq_one_letter_code
_entity_poly.pdbx_strand_id
1 'polypeptide(L)'
;QKGNYMADKKIVLKDVEVSWAKLQEPANKYMSEEMEYTVAIKMNDQLERLMTDFKLNKKVKEGKDSTFDGARFIQIGLDEKTRGGWTRYGEVYDSNGNPTEDLIGNGSKVNMFVSIGNSQYGNIIKLGHLSDMQQETKEMFFDFCQVMELVDYDAPSAVIKSNVQTNAAVEAAPSEEMEIAFE
;
A
#
# COMPACT_ATOMS: atom_id res chain seq x y z
N GLN A 1 -23.22 12.44 23.20
CA GLN A 1 -23.36 12.25 22.42
C GLN A 1 -22.56 11.63 21.71
N LYS A 2 -22.33 11.08 21.70
CA LYS A 2 -21.64 10.64 20.99
C LYS A 2 -22.14 10.67 19.79
N GLY A 3 -22.81 10.89 19.45
CA GLY A 3 -23.47 10.83 18.24
C GLY A 3 -22.88 11.56 17.10
N ASN A 4 -21.84 12.24 17.30
CA ASN A 4 -21.25 12.98 16.18
C ASN A 4 -20.16 12.22 15.44
N TYR A 5 -19.97 10.96 15.82
CA TYR A 5 -19.02 10.15 15.10
C TYR A 5 -19.51 9.86 13.70
N MET A 6 -18.67 10.11 12.71
CA MET A 6 -18.99 9.79 11.34
C MET A 6 -18.05 8.73 10.83
N ALA A 7 -18.62 7.69 10.23
CA ALA A 7 -17.82 6.65 9.65
C ALA A 7 -16.95 7.22 8.53
N ASP A 8 -15.76 6.66 8.37
CA ASP A 8 -14.89 7.04 7.29
C ASP A 8 -15.52 6.71 5.96
N LYS A 9 -15.25 7.54 4.97
CA LYS A 9 -15.75 7.30 3.62
C LYS A 9 -14.79 6.35 2.92
N LYS A 10 -15.32 5.25 2.38
CA LYS A 10 -14.52 4.24 1.70
C LYS A 10 -14.39 4.60 0.22
N ILE A 11 -13.16 4.56 -0.28
CA ILE A 11 -12.85 4.90 -1.66
C ILE A 11 -11.98 3.79 -2.23
N VAL A 12 -12.17 3.46 -3.50
CA VAL A 12 -11.28 2.56 -4.22
C VAL A 12 -10.57 3.37 -5.28
N LEU A 13 -9.24 3.41 -5.19
CA LEU A 13 -8.41 4.02 -6.21
C LEU A 13 -8.07 2.95 -7.21
N LYS A 14 -8.53 3.09 -8.43
CA LYS A 14 -8.44 2.04 -9.44
C LYS A 14 -7.12 2.11 -10.19
N ASP A 15 -6.47 0.96 -10.33
CA ASP A 15 -5.35 0.77 -11.23
C ASP A 15 -4.23 1.78 -10.99
N VAL A 16 -3.86 1.96 -9.73
CA VAL A 16 -2.78 2.88 -9.37
C VAL A 16 -1.46 2.12 -9.28
N GLU A 17 -0.37 2.82 -9.62
CA GLU A 17 0.96 2.24 -9.50
C GLU A 17 1.50 2.47 -8.12
N VAL A 18 2.10 1.44 -7.51
CA VAL A 18 2.58 1.52 -6.13
C VAL A 18 4.04 1.13 -6.06
N SER A 19 4.69 1.58 -4.99
CA SER A 19 6.08 1.21 -4.67
C SER A 19 6.23 1.14 -3.17
N TRP A 20 7.28 0.44 -2.75
CA TRP A 20 7.63 0.30 -1.34
C TRP A 20 6.46 -0.17 -0.49
N ALA A 21 5.72 -1.15 -1.01
CA ALA A 21 4.57 -1.68 -0.30
C ALA A 21 5.02 -2.58 0.86
N LYS A 22 4.54 -2.25 2.05
CA LYS A 22 4.72 -3.06 3.25
C LYS A 22 3.34 -3.37 3.76
N LEU A 23 2.63 -4.22 3.04
CA LEU A 23 1.20 -4.49 3.28
C LEU A 23 0.95 -5.88 3.83
N GLN A 24 1.76 -6.86 3.47
CA GLN A 24 1.61 -8.20 4.02
C GLN A 24 2.21 -8.32 5.40
N GLU A 25 3.24 -7.52 5.69
CA GLU A 25 3.86 -7.46 7.01
C GLU A 25 4.16 -6.00 7.31
N PRO A 26 3.89 -5.57 8.53
CA PRO A 26 4.24 -4.19 8.89
C PRO A 26 5.74 -4.04 9.06
N ALA A 27 6.22 -2.82 8.98
CA ALA A 27 7.63 -2.51 9.18
C ALA A 27 7.76 -1.42 10.22
N ASN A 28 8.96 -1.27 10.76
CA ASN A 28 9.19 -0.25 11.77
C ASN A 28 9.01 1.15 11.21
N LYS A 29 8.38 2.00 11.98
CA LYS A 29 8.37 3.42 11.68
C LYS A 29 9.79 3.95 11.85
N TYR A 30 10.10 5.03 11.12
CA TYR A 30 11.42 5.59 11.15
C TYR A 30 11.87 5.87 12.60
N MET A 31 13.02 5.31 12.98
CA MET A 31 13.64 5.50 14.30
C MET A 31 12.69 5.14 15.46
N SER A 32 11.88 4.12 15.28
CA SER A 32 10.90 3.71 16.29
C SER A 32 10.77 2.20 16.28
N GLU A 33 10.29 1.65 17.40
CA GLU A 33 9.94 0.23 17.46
C GLU A 33 8.49 -0.02 17.08
N GLU A 34 7.73 1.06 16.87
CA GLU A 34 6.35 0.91 16.42
C GLU A 34 6.30 0.42 15.00
N MET A 35 5.29 -0.37 14.69
CA MET A 35 5.15 -0.98 13.38
C MET A 35 3.99 -0.35 12.63
N GLU A 36 4.14 -0.26 11.31
CA GLU A 36 3.09 0.30 10.47
C GLU A 36 3.09 -0.39 9.11
N TYR A 37 1.92 -0.42 8.50
CA TYR A 37 1.77 -0.80 7.10
C TYR A 37 1.86 0.48 6.27
N THR A 38 2.61 0.43 5.17
CA THR A 38 2.77 1.63 4.33
C THR A 38 2.81 1.25 2.86
N VAL A 39 2.52 2.24 2.02
CA VAL A 39 2.65 2.09 0.57
C VAL A 39 2.77 3.47 -0.03
N ALA A 40 3.57 3.59 -1.08
CA ALA A 40 3.67 4.81 -1.88
C ALA A 40 2.81 4.64 -3.13
N ILE A 41 2.03 5.65 -3.45
CA ILE A 41 1.09 5.63 -4.59
C ILE A 41 1.47 6.77 -5.52
N LYS A 42 1.74 6.41 -6.78
CA LYS A 42 2.08 7.41 -7.80
C LYS A 42 0.88 8.32 -8.05
N MET A 43 1.14 9.62 -8.14
CA MET A 43 0.07 10.58 -8.44
C MET A 43 -0.48 10.33 -9.83
N ASN A 44 -1.79 10.45 -9.96
CA ASN A 44 -2.47 10.42 -11.24
C ASN A 44 -3.70 11.31 -11.12
N ASP A 45 -4.45 11.45 -12.22
CA ASP A 45 -5.60 12.35 -12.25
C ASP A 45 -6.64 11.95 -11.21
N GLN A 46 -6.85 10.66 -11.03
CA GLN A 46 -7.83 10.16 -10.09
C GLN A 46 -7.48 10.58 -8.66
N LEU A 47 -6.22 10.41 -8.29
CA LEU A 47 -5.76 10.74 -6.94
C LEU A 47 -5.74 12.25 -6.74
N GLU A 48 -5.33 13.01 -7.76
CA GLU A 48 -5.35 14.47 -7.65
C GLU A 48 -6.76 14.98 -7.46
N ARG A 49 -7.71 14.43 -8.19
CA ARG A 49 -9.11 14.84 -8.05
C ARG A 49 -9.63 14.50 -6.65
N LEU A 50 -9.29 13.32 -6.15
CA LEU A 50 -9.70 12.93 -4.81
C LEU A 50 -9.15 13.90 -3.77
N MET A 51 -7.87 14.24 -3.90
CA MET A 51 -7.24 15.13 -2.93
C MET A 51 -7.86 16.53 -2.97
N THR A 52 -8.21 16.99 -4.16
CA THR A 52 -8.85 18.31 -4.31
C THR A 52 -10.27 18.28 -3.77
N ASP A 53 -11.05 17.27 -4.14
CA ASP A 53 -12.46 17.22 -3.77
C ASP A 53 -12.66 17.12 -2.26
N PHE A 54 -11.79 16.39 -1.59
CA PHE A 54 -11.88 16.22 -0.14
C PHE A 54 -10.95 17.15 0.62
N LYS A 55 -10.20 18.00 -0.09
CA LYS A 55 -9.24 18.92 0.54
C LYS A 55 -8.32 18.17 1.49
N LEU A 56 -7.72 17.11 0.97
CA LEU A 56 -6.89 16.24 1.80
C LEU A 56 -5.59 16.93 2.17
N ASN A 57 -5.23 16.81 3.45
CA ASN A 57 -3.99 17.37 3.96
C ASN A 57 -2.91 16.30 3.92
N LYS A 58 -2.33 16.09 2.75
CA LYS A 58 -1.33 15.06 2.56
C LYS A 58 -0.20 15.60 1.71
N LYS A 59 1.02 15.42 2.19
CA LYS A 59 2.17 15.92 1.48
C LYS A 59 2.42 15.09 0.23
N VAL A 60 2.54 15.77 -0.90
CA VAL A 60 2.92 15.16 -2.16
C VAL A 60 4.43 15.25 -2.28
N LYS A 61 5.07 14.09 -2.46
CA LYS A 61 6.53 14.00 -2.55
C LYS A 61 6.92 13.83 -4.00
N GLU A 62 8.15 14.19 -4.31
CA GLU A 62 8.70 13.97 -5.65
C GLU A 62 9.60 12.75 -5.60
N GLY A 63 9.40 11.86 -6.56
CA GLY A 63 10.25 10.70 -6.67
C GLY A 63 11.66 11.10 -7.05
N LYS A 64 12.63 10.32 -6.60
CA LYS A 64 14.03 10.54 -6.92
C LYS A 64 14.58 9.25 -7.48
N ASP A 65 15.55 9.40 -8.34
CA ASP A 65 16.22 8.26 -8.96
C ASP A 65 15.20 7.39 -9.66
N SER A 66 15.08 6.14 -9.27
CA SER A 66 14.22 5.19 -9.95
C SER A 66 12.80 5.14 -9.42
N THR A 67 12.49 5.93 -8.38
CA THR A 67 11.14 5.86 -7.81
C THR A 67 10.16 6.53 -8.74
N PHE A 68 9.24 5.73 -9.29
CA PHE A 68 8.21 6.22 -10.22
C PHE A 68 8.81 7.09 -11.34
N ASP A 69 10.09 6.86 -11.69
CA ASP A 69 10.79 7.63 -12.72
C ASP A 69 10.75 9.13 -12.43
N GLY A 70 10.84 9.49 -11.14
CA GLY A 70 10.86 10.89 -10.73
C GLY A 70 9.49 11.52 -10.58
N ALA A 71 8.42 10.76 -10.80
CA ALA A 71 7.08 11.30 -10.69
C ALA A 71 6.69 11.54 -9.24
N ARG A 72 5.68 12.39 -9.04
CA ARG A 72 5.18 12.70 -7.71
C ARG A 72 4.38 11.52 -7.15
N PHE A 73 4.33 11.42 -5.84
CA PHE A 73 3.62 10.35 -5.15
C PHE A 73 3.21 10.79 -3.76
N ILE A 74 2.27 10.06 -3.16
CA ILE A 74 1.97 10.20 -1.74
C ILE A 74 2.30 8.88 -1.06
N GLN A 75 2.55 8.94 0.24
CA GLN A 75 2.75 7.74 1.03
C GLN A 75 1.67 7.70 2.09
N ILE A 76 0.95 6.58 2.16
CA ILE A 76 -0.10 6.40 3.16
C ILE A 76 0.25 5.20 4.02
N GLY A 77 -0.34 5.17 5.21
CA GLY A 77 -0.02 4.10 6.14
C GLY A 77 -1.11 3.85 7.14
N LEU A 78 -0.85 2.86 7.99
CA LEU A 78 -1.76 2.46 9.05
C LEU A 78 -0.92 1.81 10.14
N ASP A 79 -1.01 2.35 11.36
CA ASP A 79 -0.27 1.77 12.48
C ASP A 79 -0.81 0.38 12.81
N GLU A 80 0.10 -0.54 13.11
CA GLU A 80 -0.32 -1.89 13.47
C GLU A 80 -1.14 -1.91 14.75
N LYS A 81 -0.76 -1.07 15.72
CA LYS A 81 -1.43 -1.04 17.01
C LYS A 81 -2.17 0.27 17.23
N THR A 82 -3.34 0.21 17.82
CA THR A 82 -4.04 1.41 18.23
C THR A 82 -3.62 1.77 19.66
N ARG A 83 -3.95 2.99 20.07
CA ARG A 83 -3.69 3.40 21.45
C ARG A 83 -4.46 2.56 22.45
N GLY A 84 -5.61 2.02 22.05
CA GLY A 84 -6.42 1.18 22.94
C GLY A 84 -5.99 -0.26 23.01
N GLY A 85 -4.89 -0.61 22.36
CA GLY A 85 -4.36 -1.98 22.43
C GLY A 85 -4.92 -2.93 21.39
N TRP A 86 -5.63 -2.41 20.41
CA TRP A 86 -6.12 -3.25 19.31
C TRP A 86 -5.00 -3.48 18.30
N THR A 87 -4.99 -4.67 17.70
CA THR A 87 -4.06 -5.00 16.63
C THR A 87 -4.81 -4.95 15.31
N ARG A 88 -4.20 -4.30 14.32
CA ARG A 88 -4.76 -4.21 12.98
C ARG A 88 -4.05 -5.19 12.07
N TYR A 89 -4.85 -5.90 11.29
CA TYR A 89 -4.37 -6.83 10.26
C TYR A 89 -4.94 -6.39 8.93
N GLY A 90 -4.21 -6.63 7.85
CA GLY A 90 -4.67 -6.26 6.53
C GLY A 90 -4.54 -7.41 5.57
N GLU A 91 -5.43 -7.43 4.58
CA GLU A 91 -5.46 -8.47 3.57
C GLU A 91 -5.19 -7.87 2.21
N VAL A 92 -4.40 -8.56 1.41
CA VAL A 92 -4.12 -8.21 0.02
C VAL A 92 -4.74 -9.31 -0.83
N TYR A 93 -5.37 -8.93 -1.94
CA TYR A 93 -6.06 -9.86 -2.82
C TYR A 93 -5.39 -9.90 -4.18
N ASP A 94 -5.44 -11.06 -4.83
CA ASP A 94 -4.95 -11.17 -6.20
C ASP A 94 -6.02 -10.68 -7.18
N SER A 95 -5.72 -10.76 -8.48
CA SER A 95 -6.62 -10.23 -9.49
C SER A 95 -7.94 -10.99 -9.58
N ASN A 96 -7.98 -12.21 -9.04
CA ASN A 96 -9.20 -13.00 -8.99
C ASN A 96 -10.01 -12.76 -7.72
N GLY A 97 -9.51 -11.89 -6.84
CA GLY A 97 -10.20 -11.58 -5.60
C GLY A 97 -9.92 -12.54 -4.46
N ASN A 98 -8.90 -13.39 -4.60
CA ASN A 98 -8.51 -14.32 -3.55
C ASN A 98 -7.38 -13.73 -2.72
N PRO A 99 -7.37 -14.00 -1.40
CA PRO A 99 -6.24 -13.52 -0.59
C PRO A 99 -4.93 -14.07 -1.11
N THR A 100 -3.90 -13.26 -1.05
CA THR A 100 -2.57 -13.65 -1.51
C THR A 100 -1.51 -13.17 -0.54
N GLU A 101 -0.42 -13.94 -0.46
CA GLU A 101 0.75 -13.54 0.31
C GLU A 101 1.90 -13.12 -0.58
N ASP A 102 1.66 -13.02 -1.88
CA ASP A 102 2.68 -12.57 -2.82
C ASP A 102 3.08 -11.14 -2.48
N LEU A 103 4.38 -10.90 -2.36
CA LEU A 103 4.89 -9.58 -2.05
C LEU A 103 4.75 -8.69 -3.28
N ILE A 104 4.42 -7.44 -3.02
CA ILE A 104 4.11 -6.49 -4.09
C ILE A 104 5.39 -5.73 -4.44
N GLY A 105 5.90 -5.98 -5.65
CA GLY A 105 7.10 -5.29 -6.10
C GLY A 105 6.80 -3.88 -6.60
N ASN A 106 7.86 -3.06 -6.66
CA ASN A 106 7.72 -1.70 -7.13
C ASN A 106 7.24 -1.68 -8.58
N GLY A 107 6.26 -0.84 -8.86
CA GLY A 107 5.69 -0.73 -10.20
C GLY A 107 4.43 -1.55 -10.38
N SER A 108 4.03 -2.35 -9.39
CA SER A 108 2.79 -3.11 -9.48
C SER A 108 1.60 -2.18 -9.59
N LYS A 109 0.55 -2.63 -10.28
CA LYS A 109 -0.70 -1.90 -10.40
C LYS A 109 -1.75 -2.54 -9.51
N VAL A 110 -2.42 -1.75 -8.71
CA VAL A 110 -3.39 -2.27 -7.75
C VAL A 110 -4.64 -1.41 -7.74
N ASN A 111 -5.75 -2.01 -7.29
CA ASN A 111 -6.90 -1.23 -6.85
C ASN A 111 -6.67 -1.03 -5.35
N MET A 112 -6.44 0.21 -4.95
CA MET A 112 -6.06 0.51 -3.58
C MET A 112 -7.29 0.93 -2.78
N PHE A 113 -7.50 0.27 -1.66
CA PHE A 113 -8.62 0.59 -0.77
C PHE A 113 -8.16 1.63 0.24
N VAL A 114 -8.80 2.79 0.24
CA VAL A 114 -8.45 3.87 1.15
C VAL A 114 -9.71 4.41 1.80
N SER A 115 -9.53 5.11 2.90
CA SER A 115 -10.64 5.73 3.62
C SER A 115 -10.33 7.20 3.84
N ILE A 116 -11.35 8.02 3.78
CA ILE A 116 -11.22 9.44 4.07
C ILE A 116 -11.83 9.68 5.43
N GLY A 117 -11.01 10.13 6.36
CA GLY A 117 -11.47 10.42 7.71
C GLY A 117 -11.30 11.87 8.04
N ASN A 118 -11.88 12.26 9.17
CA ASN A 118 -11.81 13.62 9.65
C ASN A 118 -10.90 13.69 10.85
N SER A 119 -10.05 14.70 10.90
CA SER A 119 -9.18 14.91 12.05
C SER A 119 -9.27 16.38 12.45
N GLN A 120 -8.68 16.72 13.59
CA GLN A 120 -8.64 18.10 14.01
C GLN A 120 -7.85 18.98 13.05
N TYR A 121 -7.06 18.36 12.17
CA TYR A 121 -6.25 19.09 11.19
C TYR A 121 -6.85 19.03 9.79
N GLY A 122 -8.09 18.52 9.65
CA GLY A 122 -8.75 18.41 8.36
C GLY A 122 -8.95 16.97 7.95
N ASN A 123 -9.36 16.79 6.70
CA ASN A 123 -9.59 15.44 6.17
C ASN A 123 -8.28 14.76 5.88
N ILE A 124 -8.22 13.49 6.20
CA ILE A 124 -7.01 12.69 5.98
C ILE A 124 -7.36 11.44 5.17
N ILE A 125 -6.39 10.98 4.40
CA ILE A 125 -6.51 9.73 3.66
C ILE A 125 -5.80 8.65 4.45
N LYS A 126 -6.47 7.52 4.63
CA LYS A 126 -5.98 6.40 5.43
C LYS A 126 -5.97 5.14 4.60
N LEU A 127 -5.05 4.25 4.91
CA LEU A 127 -4.92 2.97 4.22
C LEU A 127 -6.01 2.01 4.69
N GLY A 128 -6.70 1.38 3.74
CA GLY A 128 -7.55 0.23 4.00
C GLY A 128 -9.01 0.55 4.27
N HIS A 129 -9.81 -0.48 4.10
CA HIS A 129 -11.23 -0.49 4.48
C HIS A 129 -11.39 -1.44 5.66
N LEU A 130 -11.96 -0.95 6.76
CA LEU A 130 -12.24 -1.81 7.89
C LEU A 130 -13.32 -2.81 7.49
N SER A 131 -13.04 -4.11 7.62
CA SER A 131 -13.98 -5.15 7.22
C SER A 131 -14.56 -5.90 8.42
N ASP A 132 -13.84 -6.02 9.53
CA ASP A 132 -14.33 -6.76 10.68
C ASP A 132 -13.59 -6.35 11.93
N MET A 133 -14.18 -6.61 13.09
CA MET A 133 -13.58 -6.37 14.39
C MET A 133 -13.91 -7.53 15.30
N GLN A 134 -12.91 -7.97 16.08
CA GLN A 134 -13.06 -9.02 17.08
C GLN A 134 -12.85 -8.42 18.46
N GLN A 135 -13.93 -8.27 19.21
CA GLN A 135 -13.89 -7.55 20.48
C GLN A 135 -13.05 -8.28 21.52
N GLU A 136 -13.21 -9.60 21.62
CA GLU A 136 -12.55 -10.34 22.68
C GLU A 136 -11.03 -10.33 22.53
N THR A 137 -10.55 -10.38 21.31
CA THR A 137 -9.12 -10.41 21.05
C THR A 137 -8.55 -9.04 20.73
N LYS A 138 -9.41 -8.05 20.59
CA LYS A 138 -9.03 -6.69 20.21
C LYS A 138 -8.28 -6.71 18.88
N GLU A 139 -8.90 -7.31 17.88
CA GLU A 139 -8.34 -7.39 16.54
C GLU A 139 -9.25 -6.66 15.56
N MET A 140 -8.62 -5.94 14.62
CA MET A 140 -9.33 -5.25 13.56
C MET A 140 -8.79 -5.73 12.22
N PHE A 141 -9.69 -6.02 11.29
CA PHE A 141 -9.31 -6.57 10.00
C PHE A 141 -9.65 -5.58 8.89
N PHE A 142 -8.66 -5.36 8.01
CA PHE A 142 -8.78 -4.39 6.94
C PHE A 142 -8.53 -5.06 5.60
N ASP A 143 -9.16 -4.54 4.55
CA ASP A 143 -8.80 -4.88 3.18
C ASP A 143 -7.90 -3.76 2.67
N PHE A 144 -6.70 -4.12 2.18
CA PHE A 144 -5.74 -3.11 1.74
C PHE A 144 -5.79 -2.84 0.25
N CYS A 145 -5.76 -3.89 -0.56
CA CYS A 145 -5.76 -3.68 -2.02
C CYS A 145 -5.98 -5.00 -2.75
N GLN A 146 -6.28 -4.85 -4.04
CA GLN A 146 -6.35 -5.96 -4.98
C GLN A 146 -5.29 -5.73 -6.04
N VAL A 147 -4.39 -6.70 -6.21
CA VAL A 147 -3.28 -6.57 -7.16
C VAL A 147 -3.77 -6.94 -8.54
N MET A 148 -3.70 -6.01 -9.47
CA MET A 148 -4.16 -6.22 -10.84
C MET A 148 -3.01 -6.63 -11.76
N GLU A 149 -1.84 -6.03 -11.58
CA GLU A 149 -0.62 -6.42 -12.32
C GLU A 149 0.51 -6.49 -11.31
N LEU A 150 1.00 -7.68 -11.07
CA LEU A 150 2.03 -7.89 -10.07
C LEU A 150 3.41 -7.80 -10.70
N VAL A 151 4.26 -6.93 -10.13
CA VAL A 151 5.68 -6.93 -10.42
C VAL A 151 6.35 -7.72 -9.31
N ASP A 152 7.23 -8.64 -9.68
CA ASP A 152 7.91 -9.49 -8.72
C ASP A 152 8.68 -8.63 -7.73
N TYR A 153 8.47 -8.88 -6.44
CA TYR A 153 9.13 -8.11 -5.39
C TYR A 153 10.65 -8.18 -5.51
N ASP A 154 11.18 -9.33 -5.93
CA ASP A 154 12.61 -9.53 -6.04
C ASP A 154 13.17 -9.17 -7.41
N ALA A 155 12.34 -8.68 -8.32
CA ALA A 155 12.82 -8.33 -9.65
C ALA A 155 13.78 -7.15 -9.56
N PRO A 156 14.90 -7.18 -10.29
CA PRO A 156 15.76 -6.01 -10.36
C PRO A 156 14.97 -4.83 -10.92
N SER A 157 15.15 -3.66 -10.34
CA SER A 157 14.35 -2.50 -10.74
C SER A 157 14.56 -2.12 -12.20
N ALA A 158 15.70 -2.48 -12.78
CA ALA A 158 15.98 -2.15 -14.18
C ALA A 158 15.44 -3.19 -15.14
N VAL A 159 14.86 -4.27 -14.66
CA VAL A 159 14.40 -5.37 -15.50
C VAL A 159 12.89 -5.50 -15.38
N ILE A 160 12.24 -5.52 -16.52
CA ILE A 160 10.80 -5.76 -16.55
C ILE A 160 10.59 -7.24 -16.77
N LYS A 161 9.96 -7.90 -15.81
CA LYS A 161 9.68 -9.32 -15.90
C LYS A 161 8.48 -9.53 -16.71
N SER A 162 8.67 -10.27 -17.68
CA SER A 162 7.55 -10.54 -18.51
C SER A 162 7.22 -11.96 -18.59
N ASN A 163 8.40 -12.21 -18.09
CA ASN A 163 8.37 -13.20 -17.89
C ASN A 163 8.37 -13.98 -17.45
N VAL A 164 8.90 -14.03 -17.37
CA VAL A 164 9.27 -14.77 -16.84
C VAL A 164 9.37 -15.54 -16.35
N GLN A 165 9.42 -15.78 -16.20
CA GLN A 165 9.69 -16.41 -15.69
C GLN A 165 10.00 -16.92 -15.34
N THR A 166 10.20 -17.08 -15.34
CA THR A 166 10.64 -17.40 -14.93
C THR A 166 11.01 -17.75 -14.44
N ASN A 167 11.19 -18.03 -14.25
CA ASN A 167 11.65 -18.19 -13.81
C ASN A 167 12.10 -18.36 -13.37
N ALA A 168 12.34 -18.58 -13.27
CA ALA A 168 12.93 -18.52 -12.89
C ALA A 168 13.51 -18.45 -12.61
N ALA A 169 13.67 -18.66 -12.52
CA ALA A 169 14.32 -18.40 -12.40
C ALA A 169 14.90 -18.13 -12.19
N VAL A 170 14.93 -18.16 -12.07
CA VAL A 170 15.47 -17.68 -12.11
C VAL A 170 15.93 -17.52 -11.75
N GLU A 171 15.99 -17.42 -11.37
CA GLU A 171 16.47 -17.12 -11.30
C GLU A 171 17.02 -16.90 -11.05
N ALA A 172 17.27 -17.17 -10.86
CA ALA A 172 17.83 -16.81 -10.79
C ALA A 172 18.39 -16.46 -10.52
N ALA A 173 18.46 -16.54 -10.25
CA ALA A 173 18.98 -16.06 -10.31
C ALA A 173 19.48 -15.73 -9.97
N PRO A 174 19.52 -15.53 -9.69
CA PRO A 174 19.97 -14.99 -9.64
C PRO A 174 20.20 -14.62 -9.32
N SER A 175 20.26 -14.44 -9.11
CA SER A 175 20.45 -13.90 -9.17
C SER A 175 20.61 -13.49 -9.05
N GLU A 176 20.51 -13.22 -8.94
CA GLU A 176 20.57 -12.72 -9.21
C GLU A 176 20.80 -12.33 -9.33
N GLU A 177 20.77 -12.19 -9.10
CA GLU A 177 20.80 -11.76 -9.50
C GLU A 177 21.08 -11.46 -9.71
N MET A 178 21.15 -11.27 -9.49
CA MET A 178 21.22 -10.97 -9.99
C MET A 178 21.42 -10.66 -10.24
N GLU A 179 21.30 -10.48 -10.15
CA GLU A 179 21.27 -10.13 -10.70
C GLU A 179 21.54 -9.76 -10.95
N ILE A 180 21.72 -9.73 -10.73
CA ILE A 180 21.72 -9.30 -11.26
C ILE A 180 21.94 -8.99 -11.51
N ALA A 181 22.10 -8.85 -11.46
CA ALA A 181 22.05 -8.57 -11.92
C ALA A 181 22.18 -8.34 -12.10
N PHE A 182 21.56 -8.41 -12.00
CA PHE A 182 21.24 -8.18 -12.35
C PHE A 182 21.45 -8.07 -12.85
N GLU A 183 21.80 -7.67 -12.63
CA GLU A 183 21.72 -7.51 -13.17
C GLU A 183 21.71 -7.44 -13.41
#